data_dc531af75ceffdfe07e1f90990722863
#
_entry.id   dc531af75ceffdfe07e1f90990722863
#
_cell.length_a   1.000
_cell.length_b   1.000
_cell.length_c   1.000
_cell.angle_alpha   90.00
_cell.angle_beta   90.00
_cell.angle_gamma   90.00
#
_symmetry.space_group_name_H-M   'P 1'
#
loop_
_entity.id
_entity.type
_entity.pdbx_description
1 polymer ?
#
loop_
_entity_poly.entity_id
_entity_poly.type
_entity_poly.pdbx_seq_one_letter_code
_entity_poly.pdbx_strand_id
1 'polypeptide(L)'
;EIGGVVTRVGDETVGEMWSLYDGLELLNEVDPQYSQNIRNHIAGVIDTDPFHVSANTDPKGDRSKRPQEQDPDMLLHVVCETDAGIVVRGAKYETAAPYANQAFTKPTIANWGNDALSDYAVGFICDLGSPGIRMICRTGFAGRGPIEDYPLSNRFDEVDALVVFDDVLIPWENVLFYRHTKAAVYIRSTLHRYSAFA
;
A
#
# COMPACT_ATOMS: atom_id res chain seq x y z
N GLU A 1 23.65 10.97 -14.91
CA GLU A 1 24.45 10.58 -13.73
C GLU A 1 23.76 9.54 -12.84
N ILE A 2 22.42 9.46 -12.84
CA ILE A 2 21.66 8.47 -12.08
C ILE A 2 21.25 7.24 -12.91
N GLY A 3 21.78 7.08 -14.11
CA GLY A 3 21.65 5.87 -14.94
C GLY A 3 20.24 5.50 -15.37
N GLY A 4 19.32 6.46 -15.38
CA GLY A 4 17.91 6.21 -15.75
C GLY A 4 17.05 5.63 -14.62
N VAL A 5 17.50 5.70 -13.37
CA VAL A 5 16.79 5.15 -12.20
C VAL A 5 15.86 6.17 -11.52
N VAL A 6 15.54 7.27 -12.19
CA VAL A 6 14.72 8.39 -11.67
C VAL A 6 13.32 7.94 -11.25
N THR A 7 12.75 6.98 -11.96
CA THR A 7 11.37 6.52 -11.76
C THR A 7 11.12 5.81 -10.43
N ARG A 8 12.17 5.51 -9.66
CA ARG A 8 12.05 4.81 -8.37
C ARG A 8 12.26 5.71 -7.16
N VAL A 9 12.39 7.00 -7.37
CA VAL A 9 12.53 7.97 -6.30
C VAL A 9 11.16 8.53 -5.90
N GLY A 10 10.32 7.68 -5.31
CA GLY A 10 9.06 8.08 -4.68
C GLY A 10 7.90 8.38 -5.64
N ASP A 11 7.98 7.99 -6.91
CA ASP A 11 6.96 8.26 -7.92
C ASP A 11 5.59 7.67 -7.57
N GLU A 12 5.53 6.40 -7.15
CA GLU A 12 4.28 5.75 -6.76
C GLU A 12 3.68 6.41 -5.51
N THR A 13 4.47 6.65 -4.49
CA THR A 13 4.01 7.25 -3.23
C THR A 13 3.51 8.68 -3.45
N VAL A 14 4.25 9.49 -4.18
CA VAL A 14 3.84 10.87 -4.52
C VAL A 14 2.56 10.86 -5.35
N GLY A 15 2.46 9.98 -6.35
CA GLY A 15 1.24 9.83 -7.15
C GLY A 15 0.03 9.40 -6.34
N GLU A 16 0.22 8.49 -5.37
CA GLU A 16 -0.83 8.05 -4.46
C GLU A 16 -1.27 9.14 -3.50
N MET A 17 -0.35 9.89 -2.91
CA MET A 17 -0.67 11.03 -2.04
C MET A 17 -1.48 12.09 -2.78
N TRP A 18 -1.11 12.43 -4.02
CA TRP A 18 -1.87 13.36 -4.84
C TRP A 18 -3.24 12.82 -5.24
N SER A 19 -3.37 11.52 -5.51
CA SER A 19 -4.66 10.89 -5.78
C SER A 19 -5.58 10.94 -4.57
N LEU A 20 -5.05 10.73 -3.37
CA LEU A 20 -5.79 10.88 -2.12
C LEU A 20 -6.21 12.33 -1.88
N TYR A 21 -5.30 13.28 -2.13
CA TYR A 21 -5.60 14.70 -2.00
C TYR A 21 -6.67 15.18 -2.98
N ASP A 22 -6.64 14.69 -4.23
CA ASP A 22 -7.69 14.95 -5.23
C ASP A 22 -9.04 14.33 -4.83
N GLY A 23 -9.02 13.25 -4.05
CA GLY A 23 -10.19 12.53 -3.55
C GLY A 23 -10.77 13.04 -2.22
N LEU A 24 -10.25 14.15 -1.67
CA LEU A 24 -10.64 14.62 -0.33
C LEU A 24 -12.15 14.90 -0.19
N GLU A 25 -12.81 15.42 -1.24
CA GLU A 25 -14.25 15.68 -1.21
C GLU A 25 -15.04 14.38 -1.05
N LEU A 26 -14.73 13.36 -1.86
CA LEU A 26 -15.37 12.05 -1.77
C LEU A 26 -15.17 11.42 -0.38
N LEU A 27 -13.97 11.49 0.15
CA LEU A 27 -13.65 10.90 1.44
C LEU A 27 -14.29 11.67 2.59
N ASN A 28 -14.42 12.99 2.46
CA ASN A 28 -15.11 13.84 3.43
C ASN A 28 -16.64 13.60 3.47
N GLU A 29 -17.24 13.21 2.34
CA GLU A 29 -18.65 12.80 2.30
C GLU A 29 -18.89 11.49 3.06
N VAL A 30 -17.88 10.62 3.12
CA VAL A 30 -17.95 9.35 3.85
C VAL A 30 -17.79 9.59 5.35
N ASP A 31 -16.65 10.20 5.71
CA ASP A 31 -16.33 10.60 7.07
C ASP A 31 -15.29 11.74 7.01
N PRO A 32 -15.58 12.92 7.59
CA PRO A 32 -14.62 14.02 7.64
C PRO A 32 -13.27 13.65 8.27
N GLN A 33 -13.24 12.65 9.14
CA GLN A 33 -12.00 12.17 9.73
C GLN A 33 -11.02 11.62 8.70
N TYR A 34 -11.49 10.93 7.65
CA TYR A 34 -10.61 10.39 6.61
C TYR A 34 -9.90 11.50 5.83
N SER A 35 -10.62 12.55 5.47
CA SER A 35 -10.00 13.69 4.80
C SER A 35 -8.97 14.40 5.70
N GLN A 36 -9.24 14.49 6.99
CA GLN A 36 -8.30 15.07 7.95
C GLN A 36 -7.05 14.19 8.13
N ASN A 37 -7.22 12.87 8.20
CA ASN A 37 -6.11 11.92 8.27
C ASN A 37 -5.17 12.05 7.08
N ILE A 38 -5.72 12.18 5.87
CA ILE A 38 -4.91 12.40 4.65
C ILE A 38 -4.12 13.70 4.74
N ARG A 39 -4.73 14.80 5.16
CA ARG A 39 -4.05 16.08 5.31
C ARG A 39 -2.92 16.01 6.33
N ASN A 40 -3.17 15.36 7.46
CA ASN A 40 -2.18 15.15 8.52
C ASN A 40 -1.02 14.29 8.01
N HIS A 41 -1.33 13.22 7.28
CA HIS A 41 -0.31 12.35 6.73
C HIS A 41 0.57 13.07 5.70
N ILE A 42 -0.02 13.80 4.76
CA ILE A 42 0.72 14.60 3.77
C ILE A 42 1.62 15.63 4.48
N ALA A 43 1.10 16.32 5.49
CA ALA A 43 1.89 17.27 6.27
C ALA A 43 3.08 16.58 6.97
N GLY A 44 2.84 15.40 7.57
CA GLY A 44 3.88 14.59 8.21
C GLY A 44 4.95 14.12 7.22
N VAL A 45 4.57 13.70 6.03
CA VAL A 45 5.52 13.31 4.96
C VAL A 45 6.38 14.49 4.54
N ILE A 46 5.80 15.66 4.39
CA ILE A 46 6.55 16.90 4.03
C ILE A 46 7.54 17.28 5.14
N ASP A 47 7.15 17.11 6.40
CA ASP A 47 7.95 17.53 7.57
C ASP A 47 9.09 16.54 7.89
N THR A 48 8.85 15.24 7.74
CA THR A 48 9.79 14.18 8.20
C THR A 48 10.47 13.40 7.10
N ASP A 49 10.02 13.55 5.83
CA ASP A 49 10.55 12.87 4.64
C ASP A 49 10.80 11.35 4.86
N PRO A 50 9.80 10.58 5.30
CA PRO A 50 9.98 9.15 5.52
C PRO A 50 10.14 8.43 4.18
N PHE A 51 10.92 7.37 4.13
CA PHE A 51 10.92 6.50 2.96
C PHE A 51 9.60 5.71 2.93
N HIS A 52 8.78 6.01 1.94
CA HIS A 52 7.41 5.57 1.82
C HIS A 52 7.24 4.68 0.59
N VAL A 53 6.50 3.59 0.72
CA VAL A 53 6.19 2.66 -0.37
C VAL A 53 4.70 2.36 -0.45
N SER A 54 4.29 1.73 -1.53
CA SER A 54 2.89 1.39 -1.81
C SER A 54 2.64 -0.10 -1.69
N ALA A 55 2.16 -0.58 -0.54
CA ALA A 55 1.79 -1.98 -0.34
C ALA A 55 0.44 -2.31 -0.98
N ASN A 56 0.40 -2.35 -2.29
CA ASN A 56 -0.83 -2.40 -3.08
C ASN A 56 -1.15 -3.76 -3.66
N THR A 57 -0.14 -4.49 -4.12
CA THR A 57 -0.34 -5.70 -4.93
C THR A 57 -0.80 -6.87 -4.06
N ASP A 58 -1.97 -7.39 -4.37
CA ASP A 58 -2.52 -8.57 -3.68
C ASP A 58 -1.81 -9.86 -4.09
N PRO A 59 -1.67 -10.84 -3.19
CA PRO A 59 -1.26 -12.20 -3.53
C PRO A 59 -2.14 -12.78 -4.63
N LYS A 60 -1.55 -13.56 -5.54
CA LYS A 60 -2.26 -13.96 -6.76
C LYS A 60 -3.37 -14.99 -6.51
N GLY A 61 -3.18 -15.93 -5.59
CA GLY A 61 -4.15 -16.96 -5.30
C GLY A 61 -4.71 -17.67 -6.55
N ASP A 62 -5.89 -18.23 -6.41
CA ASP A 62 -6.66 -18.77 -7.53
C ASP A 62 -7.50 -17.66 -8.18
N ARG A 63 -7.05 -17.17 -9.33
CA ARG A 63 -7.69 -16.06 -10.05
C ARG A 63 -9.08 -16.38 -10.62
N SER A 64 -9.47 -17.65 -10.64
CA SER A 64 -10.82 -18.06 -11.06
C SER A 64 -11.86 -17.89 -9.95
N LYS A 65 -11.41 -17.65 -8.71
CA LYS A 65 -12.24 -17.51 -7.52
C LYS A 65 -12.28 -16.07 -7.03
N ARG A 66 -13.35 -15.71 -6.35
CA ARG A 66 -13.46 -14.45 -5.64
C ARG A 66 -12.67 -14.50 -4.33
N PRO A 67 -12.30 -13.35 -3.74
CA PRO A 67 -11.56 -13.31 -2.47
C PRO A 67 -12.16 -14.19 -1.37
N GLN A 68 -13.47 -14.09 -1.16
CA GLN A 68 -14.20 -14.85 -0.12
C GLN A 68 -14.39 -16.34 -0.43
N GLU A 69 -14.03 -16.79 -1.63
CA GLU A 69 -14.12 -18.20 -2.05
C GLU A 69 -12.79 -18.96 -1.90
N GLN A 70 -11.78 -18.28 -1.37
CA GLN A 70 -10.43 -18.79 -1.14
C GLN A 70 -10.12 -18.76 0.35
N ASP A 71 -8.85 -18.87 0.70
CA ASP A 71 -8.40 -18.60 2.06
C ASP A 71 -8.72 -17.14 2.41
N PRO A 72 -9.57 -16.87 3.40
CA PRO A 72 -9.99 -15.52 3.77
C PRO A 72 -8.81 -14.65 4.23
N ASP A 73 -7.77 -15.29 4.81
CA ASP A 73 -6.61 -14.61 5.35
C ASP A 73 -5.50 -14.36 4.30
N MET A 74 -5.70 -14.79 3.05
CA MET A 74 -4.72 -14.56 1.99
C MET A 74 -4.66 -13.09 1.59
N LEU A 75 -5.81 -12.46 1.41
CA LEU A 75 -5.91 -11.06 1.03
C LEU A 75 -6.10 -10.18 2.25
N LEU A 76 -5.48 -9.01 2.22
CA LEU A 76 -5.60 -8.06 3.32
C LEU A 76 -7.05 -7.63 3.53
N HIS A 77 -7.53 -7.76 4.76
CA HIS A 77 -8.88 -7.39 5.17
C HIS A 77 -8.91 -6.96 6.64
N VAL A 78 -10.01 -6.34 7.03
CA VAL A 78 -10.27 -5.97 8.42
C VAL A 78 -10.88 -7.17 9.17
N VAL A 79 -10.26 -7.53 10.28
CA VAL A 79 -10.72 -8.61 11.17
C VAL A 79 -11.70 -8.10 12.21
N CYS A 80 -11.38 -6.97 12.84
CA CYS A 80 -12.24 -6.33 13.83
C CYS A 80 -11.91 -4.84 14.00
N GLU A 81 -12.83 -4.14 14.66
CA GLU A 81 -12.69 -2.77 15.12
C GLU A 81 -12.39 -2.73 16.61
N THR A 82 -11.63 -1.74 17.03
CA THR A 82 -11.34 -1.41 18.42
C THR A 82 -11.45 0.09 18.64
N ASP A 83 -11.47 0.55 19.88
CA ASP A 83 -11.45 1.98 20.21
C ASP A 83 -10.16 2.67 19.69
N ALA A 84 -9.05 1.91 19.57
CA ALA A 84 -7.76 2.43 19.13
C ALA A 84 -7.58 2.44 17.61
N GLY A 85 -8.37 1.67 16.86
CA GLY A 85 -8.23 1.52 15.41
C GLY A 85 -8.83 0.22 14.88
N ILE A 86 -8.45 -0.15 13.67
CA ILE A 86 -8.84 -1.41 13.03
C ILE A 86 -7.72 -2.44 13.13
N VAL A 87 -8.07 -3.71 13.26
CA VAL A 87 -7.12 -4.82 13.19
C VAL A 87 -7.21 -5.43 11.80
N VAL A 88 -6.07 -5.56 11.13
CA VAL A 88 -5.99 -6.11 9.77
C VAL A 88 -5.17 -7.38 9.72
N ARG A 89 -5.56 -8.28 8.81
CA ARG A 89 -4.89 -9.55 8.54
C ARG A 89 -4.81 -9.81 7.04
N GLY A 90 -3.79 -10.54 6.60
CA GLY A 90 -3.57 -10.90 5.20
C GLY A 90 -2.20 -10.54 4.70
N ALA A 91 -2.03 -10.42 3.39
CA ALA A 91 -0.73 -10.12 2.82
C ALA A 91 -0.80 -9.16 1.62
N LYS A 92 0.33 -8.48 1.38
CA LYS A 92 0.59 -7.64 0.21
C LYS A 92 1.97 -7.91 -0.34
N TYR A 93 2.13 -7.83 -1.66
CA TYR A 93 3.44 -7.72 -2.28
C TYR A 93 3.87 -6.27 -2.38
N GLU A 94 5.11 -5.99 -2.06
CA GLU A 94 5.65 -4.65 -2.13
C GLU A 94 7.12 -4.62 -2.52
N THR A 95 7.42 -3.73 -3.46
CA THR A 95 8.78 -3.39 -3.85
C THR A 95 9.41 -2.48 -2.79
N ALA A 96 10.68 -2.75 -2.44
CA ALA A 96 11.45 -1.97 -1.46
C ALA A 96 10.91 -1.94 -0.02
N ALA A 97 9.87 -2.70 0.34
CA ALA A 97 9.31 -2.73 1.69
C ALA A 97 10.35 -2.95 2.80
N PRO A 98 11.39 -3.80 2.63
CA PRO A 98 12.40 -4.01 3.68
C PRO A 98 13.25 -2.77 4.01
N TYR A 99 13.25 -1.76 3.16
CA TYR A 99 14.01 -0.52 3.35
C TYR A 99 13.15 0.67 3.77
N ALA A 100 11.83 0.52 3.73
CA ALA A 100 10.89 1.61 3.92
C ALA A 100 10.52 1.80 5.39
N ASN A 101 10.18 3.02 5.75
CA ASN A 101 9.64 3.36 7.06
C ASN A 101 8.14 3.06 7.11
N GLN A 102 7.42 3.45 6.08
CA GLN A 102 5.96 3.38 6.02
C GLN A 102 5.47 2.84 4.68
N ALA A 103 4.28 2.27 4.69
CA ALA A 103 3.58 1.85 3.49
C ALA A 103 2.17 2.43 3.42
N PHE A 104 1.80 2.95 2.25
CA PHE A 104 0.41 3.13 1.90
C PHE A 104 -0.16 1.80 1.41
N THR A 105 -1.23 1.36 2.04
CA THR A 105 -1.88 0.08 1.74
C THR A 105 -3.29 0.30 1.26
N LYS A 106 -3.66 -0.32 0.14
CA LYS A 106 -5.00 -0.28 -0.43
C LYS A 106 -5.29 -1.55 -1.26
N PRO A 107 -6.55 -1.86 -1.58
CA PRO A 107 -6.87 -2.99 -2.45
C PRO A 107 -6.53 -2.72 -3.91
N THR A 108 -6.14 -3.76 -4.66
CA THR A 108 -5.89 -3.69 -6.11
C THR A 108 -6.90 -4.45 -6.97
N ILE A 109 -7.74 -5.29 -6.37
CA ILE A 109 -8.68 -6.15 -7.10
C ILE A 109 -9.82 -5.34 -7.75
N ALA A 110 -10.21 -5.75 -8.97
CA ALA A 110 -11.05 -4.96 -9.85
C ALA A 110 -12.55 -4.84 -9.47
N ASN A 111 -13.05 -5.64 -8.54
CA ASN A 111 -14.49 -5.79 -8.29
C ASN A 111 -14.93 -5.34 -6.89
N TRP A 112 -14.24 -4.37 -6.33
CA TRP A 112 -14.50 -3.88 -4.97
C TRP A 112 -15.80 -3.06 -4.83
N GLY A 113 -16.57 -2.88 -5.88
CA GLY A 113 -17.92 -2.27 -5.83
C GLY A 113 -19.00 -3.17 -5.23
N ASN A 114 -18.65 -4.32 -4.66
CA ASN A 114 -19.56 -5.26 -4.04
C ASN A 114 -19.49 -5.15 -2.51
N ASP A 115 -20.60 -4.81 -1.87
CA ASP A 115 -20.69 -4.64 -0.41
C ASP A 115 -20.34 -5.93 0.37
N ALA A 116 -20.48 -7.11 -0.24
CA ALA A 116 -20.01 -8.37 0.34
C ALA A 116 -18.48 -8.43 0.54
N LEU A 117 -17.73 -7.50 -0.08
CA LEU A 117 -16.28 -7.37 0.03
C LEU A 117 -15.86 -6.12 0.81
N SER A 118 -16.76 -5.54 1.61
CA SER A 118 -16.50 -4.30 2.34
C SER A 118 -15.30 -4.42 3.29
N ASP A 119 -15.08 -5.56 3.93
CA ASP A 119 -13.94 -5.77 4.84
C ASP A 119 -12.57 -5.73 4.14
N TYR A 120 -12.55 -5.93 2.82
CA TYR A 120 -11.37 -5.78 1.99
C TYR A 120 -11.21 -4.35 1.44
N ALA A 121 -12.24 -3.52 1.53
CA ALA A 121 -12.25 -2.15 1.02
C ALA A 121 -11.71 -1.17 2.06
N VAL A 122 -10.41 -1.27 2.33
CA VAL A 122 -9.71 -0.48 3.33
C VAL A 122 -8.42 0.12 2.76
N GLY A 123 -8.13 1.38 3.11
CA GLY A 123 -6.88 2.04 2.80
C GLY A 123 -6.32 2.73 4.05
N PHE A 124 -5.04 2.56 4.28
CA PHE A 124 -4.37 3.08 5.47
C PHE A 124 -2.87 3.29 5.25
N ILE A 125 -2.26 4.03 6.16
CA ILE A 125 -0.82 4.13 6.28
C ILE A 125 -0.37 3.20 7.41
N CYS A 126 0.65 2.39 7.15
CA CYS A 126 1.23 1.49 8.12
C CYS A 126 2.72 1.77 8.32
N ASP A 127 3.15 1.90 9.57
CA ASP A 127 4.56 1.80 9.91
C ASP A 127 5.01 0.34 9.74
N LEU A 128 6.00 0.11 8.90
CA LEU A 128 6.47 -1.23 8.57
C LEU A 128 7.27 -1.89 9.71
N GLY A 129 7.57 -1.15 10.77
CA GLY A 129 8.09 -1.67 12.04
C GLY A 129 7.00 -2.06 13.04
N SER A 130 5.72 -1.95 12.71
CA SER A 130 4.62 -2.26 13.64
C SER A 130 4.62 -3.73 14.07
N PRO A 131 4.21 -4.02 15.32
CA PRO A 131 4.01 -5.39 15.78
C PRO A 131 3.02 -6.14 14.87
N GLY A 132 3.34 -7.41 14.55
CA GLY A 132 2.54 -8.24 13.64
C GLY A 132 2.93 -8.11 12.17
N ILE A 133 3.75 -7.15 11.77
CA ILE A 133 4.31 -7.10 10.43
C ILE A 133 5.46 -8.11 10.31
N ARG A 134 5.40 -8.92 9.26
CA ARG A 134 6.47 -9.85 8.87
C ARG A 134 6.75 -9.70 7.39
N MET A 135 8.01 -9.81 6.99
CA MET A 135 8.42 -9.70 5.60
C MET A 135 9.12 -10.97 5.13
N ILE A 136 8.64 -11.52 4.01
CA ILE A 136 9.28 -12.63 3.31
C ILE A 136 9.92 -12.03 2.06
N CYS A 137 11.23 -11.76 2.14
CA CYS A 137 11.95 -11.08 1.08
C CYS A 137 12.39 -12.07 -0.01
N ARG A 138 12.36 -11.63 -1.29
CA ARG A 138 13.08 -12.35 -2.33
C ARG A 138 14.59 -12.23 -2.09
N THR A 139 15.31 -13.15 -2.65
CA THR A 139 16.77 -13.05 -2.64
C THR A 139 17.23 -11.93 -3.58
N GLY A 140 18.15 -11.09 -3.13
CA GLY A 140 18.75 -10.05 -3.96
C GLY A 140 19.52 -10.60 -5.18
N PHE A 141 19.61 -9.82 -6.22
CA PHE A 141 20.37 -10.13 -7.44
C PHE A 141 21.75 -9.47 -7.46
N ALA A 142 21.99 -8.48 -6.61
CA ALA A 142 23.29 -7.82 -6.49
C ALA A 142 24.41 -8.84 -6.19
N GLY A 143 25.53 -8.72 -6.92
CA GLY A 143 26.69 -9.62 -6.73
C GLY A 143 26.53 -11.06 -7.26
N ARG A 144 25.45 -11.37 -7.97
CA ARG A 144 25.22 -12.71 -8.52
C ARG A 144 25.86 -12.97 -9.87
N GLY A 145 26.37 -11.96 -10.51
CA GLY A 145 27.03 -12.05 -11.81
C GLY A 145 27.97 -10.88 -12.06
N PRO A 146 28.74 -10.90 -13.16
CA PRO A 146 29.66 -9.84 -13.50
C PRO A 146 28.90 -8.53 -13.76
N ILE A 147 29.51 -7.41 -13.39
CA ILE A 147 28.87 -6.09 -13.52
C ILE A 147 28.61 -5.70 -14.98
N GLU A 148 29.38 -6.27 -15.91
CA GLU A 148 29.25 -6.04 -17.35
C GLU A 148 27.91 -6.60 -17.88
N ASP A 149 27.47 -7.76 -17.34
CA ASP A 149 26.25 -8.44 -17.75
C ASP A 149 25.02 -7.94 -16.93
N TYR A 150 25.24 -7.54 -15.68
CA TYR A 150 24.20 -7.15 -14.73
C TYR A 150 24.47 -5.77 -14.09
N PRO A 151 24.69 -4.71 -14.89
CA PRO A 151 25.11 -3.43 -14.37
C PRO A 151 24.09 -2.75 -13.48
N LEU A 152 22.78 -2.91 -13.77
CA LEU A 152 21.70 -2.29 -12.99
C LEU A 152 21.44 -3.06 -11.70
N SER A 153 21.28 -4.38 -11.76
CA SER A 153 21.06 -5.21 -10.57
C SER A 153 22.20 -5.13 -9.57
N ASN A 154 23.44 -5.00 -10.05
CA ASN A 154 24.61 -4.85 -9.15
C ASN A 154 24.67 -3.49 -8.44
N ARG A 155 24.03 -2.45 -9.00
CA ARG A 155 24.09 -1.08 -8.46
C ARG A 155 22.82 -0.64 -7.77
N PHE A 156 21.68 -1.14 -8.24
CA PHE A 156 20.36 -0.60 -7.92
C PHE A 156 19.34 -1.70 -7.59
N ASP A 157 19.83 -2.85 -7.14
CA ASP A 157 18.92 -3.93 -6.76
C ASP A 157 18.05 -3.49 -5.58
N GLU A 158 16.76 -3.59 -5.75
CA GLU A 158 15.79 -3.42 -4.67
C GLU A 158 15.14 -4.77 -4.36
N VAL A 159 14.87 -5.04 -3.09
CA VAL A 159 14.32 -6.32 -2.65
C VAL A 159 12.82 -6.20 -2.46
N ASP A 160 12.06 -6.95 -3.27
CA ASP A 160 10.63 -7.12 -3.07
C ASP A 160 10.37 -8.03 -1.86
N ALA A 161 9.26 -7.80 -1.19
CA ALA A 161 8.80 -8.63 -0.10
C ALA A 161 7.32 -8.96 -0.20
N LEU A 162 6.95 -10.13 0.31
CA LEU A 162 5.60 -10.39 0.76
C LEU A 162 5.51 -9.82 2.18
N VAL A 163 4.71 -8.79 2.35
CA VAL A 163 4.41 -8.18 3.64
C VAL A 163 3.19 -8.87 4.22
N VAL A 164 3.38 -9.57 5.31
CA VAL A 164 2.32 -10.30 6.03
C VAL A 164 1.87 -9.45 7.21
N PHE A 165 0.57 -9.25 7.31
CA PHE A 165 -0.12 -8.59 8.42
C PHE A 165 -0.75 -9.67 9.30
N ASP A 166 -0.21 -9.87 10.49
CA ASP A 166 -0.65 -10.88 11.45
C ASP A 166 -1.32 -10.16 12.64
N ASP A 167 -2.61 -9.84 12.47
CA ASP A 167 -3.43 -9.07 13.42
C ASP A 167 -2.81 -7.71 13.78
N VAL A 168 -2.48 -6.93 12.75
CA VAL A 168 -1.84 -5.63 12.92
C VAL A 168 -2.87 -4.57 13.25
N LEU A 169 -2.68 -3.86 14.36
CA LEU A 169 -3.48 -2.69 14.71
C LEU A 169 -3.06 -1.49 13.85
N ILE A 170 -4.01 -0.94 13.13
CA ILE A 170 -3.88 0.34 12.41
C ILE A 170 -4.67 1.39 13.19
N PRO A 171 -4.02 2.39 13.79
CA PRO A 171 -4.69 3.46 14.51
C PRO A 171 -5.67 4.23 13.62
N TRP A 172 -6.76 4.75 14.19
CA TRP A 172 -7.78 5.48 13.43
C TRP A 172 -7.22 6.68 12.67
N GLU A 173 -6.21 7.36 13.18
CA GLU A 173 -5.54 8.48 12.52
C GLU A 173 -4.78 8.08 11.25
N ASN A 174 -4.48 6.79 11.09
CA ASN A 174 -3.81 6.25 9.91
C ASN A 174 -4.78 5.62 8.90
N VAL A 175 -6.07 5.51 9.23
CA VAL A 175 -7.10 4.98 8.33
C VAL A 175 -7.54 6.09 7.38
N LEU A 176 -7.47 5.81 6.07
CA LEU A 176 -7.77 6.77 5.00
C LEU A 176 -9.15 6.54 4.39
N PHE A 177 -9.62 5.31 4.40
CA PHE A 177 -11.00 4.89 4.16
C PHE A 177 -11.20 3.48 4.69
N TYR A 178 -12.43 3.17 5.08
CA TYR A 178 -12.77 1.90 5.72
C TYR A 178 -14.17 1.46 5.33
N ARG A 179 -14.32 0.18 4.92
CA ARG A 179 -15.57 -0.45 4.46
C ARG A 179 -16.30 0.37 3.38
N HIS A 180 -15.56 1.14 2.58
CA HIS A 180 -16.12 2.02 1.59
C HIS A 180 -15.68 1.64 0.18
N THR A 181 -16.48 0.81 -0.48
CA THR A 181 -16.17 0.23 -1.79
C THR A 181 -16.01 1.28 -2.89
N LYS A 182 -16.78 2.38 -2.86
CA LYS A 182 -16.63 3.49 -3.82
C LYS A 182 -15.28 4.20 -3.68
N ALA A 183 -14.81 4.44 -2.45
CA ALA A 183 -13.49 5.04 -2.22
C ALA A 183 -12.38 4.13 -2.74
N ALA A 184 -12.47 2.82 -2.50
CA ALA A 184 -11.51 1.83 -3.01
C ALA A 184 -11.45 1.85 -4.55
N VAL A 185 -12.60 1.91 -5.23
CA VAL A 185 -12.68 2.01 -6.71
C VAL A 185 -12.11 3.34 -7.21
N TYR A 186 -12.44 4.45 -6.55
CA TYR A 186 -11.95 5.78 -6.92
C TYR A 186 -10.43 5.84 -6.86
N ILE A 187 -9.84 5.49 -5.73
CA ILE A 187 -8.39 5.52 -5.54
C ILE A 187 -7.68 4.64 -6.57
N ARG A 188 -8.20 3.45 -6.83
CA ARG A 188 -7.65 2.59 -7.88
C ARG A 188 -7.70 3.22 -9.27
N SER A 189 -8.78 3.88 -9.62
CA SER A 189 -8.97 4.50 -10.95
C SER A 189 -8.12 5.75 -11.15
N THR A 190 -7.72 6.40 -10.08
CA THR A 190 -6.97 7.68 -10.10
C THR A 190 -5.48 7.54 -9.80
N LEU A 191 -5.07 6.40 -9.22
CA LEU A 191 -3.73 6.14 -8.72
C LEU A 191 -2.60 6.54 -9.69
N HIS A 192 -2.72 6.13 -10.96
CA HIS A 192 -1.68 6.38 -11.96
C HIS A 192 -1.86 7.70 -12.70
N ARG A 193 -2.85 8.52 -12.34
CA ARG A 193 -3.10 9.80 -13.02
C ARG A 193 -1.92 10.74 -12.89
N TYR A 194 -1.32 10.80 -11.72
CA TYR A 194 -0.20 11.70 -11.43
C TYR A 194 1.17 11.09 -11.77
N SER A 195 1.32 9.77 -11.68
CA SER A 195 2.56 9.09 -12.09
C SER A 195 2.86 9.21 -13.59
N ALA A 196 1.84 9.50 -14.41
CA ALA A 196 2.04 9.72 -15.85
C ALA A 196 2.69 11.08 -16.19
N PHE A 197 2.81 11.97 -15.21
CA PHE A 197 3.35 13.32 -15.39
C PHE A 197 4.67 13.54 -14.63
N ALA A 198 5.15 12.56 -13.92
CA ALA A 198 6.45 12.56 -13.25
C ALA A 198 7.53 12.00 -14.16
#